data_7f80d50e24a32cb28a39b7ede18fc2bc
#
_entry.id   7f80d50e24a32cb28a39b7ede18fc2bc
#
_cell.length_a   1.000
_cell.length_b   1.000
_cell.length_c   1.000
_cell.angle_alpha   90.00
_cell.angle_beta   90.00
_cell.angle_gamma   90.00
#
_symmetry.space_group_name_H-M   'P 1'
#
loop_
_entity.id
_entity.type
_entity.pdbx_description
1 polymer ?
#
loop_
_entity_poly.entity_id
_entity_poly.type
_entity_poly.pdbx_seq_one_letter_code
_entity_poly.pdbx_strand_id
1 'polypeptide(L)'
;MRIVLDTNVLVAGLLYVRRPPGRVLDLVLGGSVVLLWDDRLLEEYAEVLARPKFAFGRADVRALLDYLRLAGEFTVSQPLDLPRQIKVPDPQDLPFAEVAVVSRADALVTGNARHFAFLPRFGIQAMTPASFLLRWQEDASRGRA
;
A
#
# COMPACT_ATOMS: atom_id res chain seq x y z
N MET A 1 12.98 -0.22 -1.87
CA MET A 1 11.78 0.37 -2.47
C MET A 1 10.82 0.85 -1.40
N ARG A 2 10.10 1.92 -1.72
CA ARG A 2 9.13 2.56 -0.83
C ARG A 2 7.76 2.49 -1.50
N ILE A 3 6.77 1.94 -0.81
CA ILE A 3 5.45 1.69 -1.41
C ILE A 3 4.31 2.18 -0.52
N VAL A 4 3.19 2.47 -1.16
CA VAL A 4 1.89 2.56 -0.49
C VAL A 4 1.16 1.25 -0.74
N LEU A 5 0.52 0.73 0.29
CA LEU A 5 -0.20 -0.54 0.21
C LEU A 5 -1.70 -0.28 0.41
N ASP A 6 -2.50 -0.61 -0.60
CA ASP A 6 -3.95 -0.51 -0.48
C ASP A 6 -4.45 -1.53 0.56
N THR A 7 -5.47 -1.16 1.31
CA THR A 7 -5.98 -1.97 2.42
C THR A 7 -6.35 -3.39 1.98
N ASN A 8 -6.94 -3.55 0.79
CA ASN A 8 -7.32 -4.87 0.30
C ASN A 8 -6.12 -5.81 0.11
N VAL A 9 -4.95 -5.26 -0.24
CA VAL A 9 -3.72 -6.05 -0.36
C VAL A 9 -3.21 -6.47 1.00
N LEU A 10 -3.28 -5.59 2.00
CA LEU A 10 -2.90 -5.92 3.38
C LEU A 10 -3.76 -7.08 3.91
N VAL A 11 -5.08 -6.98 3.74
CA VAL A 11 -6.01 -8.03 4.15
C VAL A 11 -5.71 -9.34 3.42
N ALA A 12 -5.58 -9.30 2.09
CA ALA A 12 -5.29 -10.47 1.30
C ALA A 12 -3.94 -11.10 1.69
N GLY A 13 -2.95 -10.28 2.03
CA GLY A 13 -1.64 -10.74 2.48
C GLY A 13 -1.69 -11.52 3.79
N LEU A 14 -2.58 -11.13 4.70
CA LEU A 14 -2.78 -11.84 5.95
C LEU A 14 -3.59 -13.13 5.76
N LEU A 15 -4.53 -13.14 4.82
CA LEU A 15 -5.38 -14.32 4.55
C LEU A 15 -4.69 -15.34 3.65
N TYR A 16 -3.88 -14.92 2.70
CA TYR A 16 -3.28 -15.75 1.66
C TYR A 16 -1.77 -15.60 1.64
N VAL A 17 -1.12 -16.10 2.66
CA VAL A 17 0.30 -15.88 2.97
C VAL A 17 1.24 -16.26 1.82
N ARG A 18 0.89 -17.33 1.07
CA ARG A 18 1.75 -17.84 -0.02
C ARG A 18 1.45 -17.22 -1.38
N ARG A 19 0.40 -16.42 -1.50
CA ARG A 19 0.03 -15.76 -2.75
C ARG A 19 0.73 -14.41 -2.87
N PRO A 20 0.69 -13.75 -4.03
CA PRO A 20 1.40 -12.48 -4.23
C PRO A 20 1.16 -11.42 -3.14
N PRO A 21 -0.06 -11.18 -2.66
CA PRO A 21 -0.24 -10.22 -1.56
C PRO A 21 0.54 -10.60 -0.29
N GLY A 22 0.54 -11.88 0.07
CA GLY A 22 1.30 -12.36 1.23
C GLY A 22 2.80 -12.19 1.06
N ARG A 23 3.30 -12.41 -0.15
CA ARG A 23 4.71 -12.23 -0.47
C ARG A 23 5.12 -10.75 -0.44
N VAL A 24 4.26 -9.85 -0.89
CA VAL A 24 4.50 -8.41 -0.74
C VAL A 24 4.56 -8.03 0.74
N LEU A 25 3.61 -8.52 1.53
CA LEU A 25 3.60 -8.26 2.96
C LEU A 25 4.86 -8.80 3.65
N ASP A 26 5.34 -9.97 3.24
CA ASP A 26 6.61 -10.52 3.76
C ASP A 26 7.79 -9.57 3.50
N LEU A 27 7.85 -8.95 2.34
CA LEU A 27 8.90 -7.97 2.03
C LEU A 27 8.83 -6.74 2.94
N VAL A 28 7.62 -6.29 3.25
CA VAL A 28 7.40 -5.18 4.18
C VAL A 28 7.81 -5.58 5.59
N LEU A 29 7.32 -6.73 6.06
CA LEU A 29 7.62 -7.20 7.42
C LEU A 29 9.09 -7.57 7.61
N GLY A 30 9.74 -8.01 6.54
CA GLY A 30 11.17 -8.34 6.57
C GLY A 30 12.10 -7.14 6.41
N GLY A 31 11.55 -5.95 6.18
CA GLY A 31 12.36 -4.73 6.03
C GLY A 31 12.97 -4.52 4.65
N SER A 32 12.67 -5.39 3.68
CA SER A 32 13.16 -5.23 2.30
C SER A 32 12.44 -4.14 1.53
N VAL A 33 11.22 -3.83 1.94
CA VAL A 33 10.37 -2.79 1.34
C VAL A 33 9.83 -1.93 2.48
N VAL A 34 9.86 -0.61 2.27
CA VAL A 34 9.37 0.37 3.26
C VAL A 34 7.94 0.75 2.95
N LEU A 35 7.06 0.62 3.93
CA LEU A 35 5.68 1.08 3.81
C LEU A 35 5.60 2.58 4.10
N LEU A 36 4.95 3.32 3.20
CA LEU A 36 4.64 4.73 3.38
C LEU A 36 3.24 4.86 3.96
N TRP A 37 3.07 5.73 4.95
CA TRP A 37 1.78 5.86 5.62
C TRP A 37 1.54 7.26 6.15
N ASP A 38 0.28 7.59 6.35
CA ASP A 38 -0.17 8.68 7.19
C ASP A 38 -1.24 8.17 8.15
N ASP A 39 -1.74 9.02 9.03
CA ASP A 39 -2.72 8.60 10.03
C ASP A 39 -4.00 8.04 9.42
N ARG A 40 -4.43 8.56 8.25
CA ARG A 40 -5.64 8.09 7.58
C ARG A 40 -5.50 6.65 7.09
N LEU A 41 -4.32 6.31 6.54
CA LEU A 41 -4.05 4.95 6.06
C LEU A 41 -4.03 3.96 7.23
N LEU A 42 -3.35 4.30 8.31
CA LEU A 42 -3.30 3.41 9.49
C LEU A 42 -4.67 3.26 10.13
N GLU A 43 -5.47 4.33 10.20
CA GLU A 43 -6.84 4.25 10.70
C GLU A 43 -7.71 3.33 9.87
N GLU A 44 -7.60 3.41 8.53
CA GLU A 44 -8.34 2.50 7.67
C GLU A 44 -7.87 1.06 7.82
N TYR A 45 -6.58 0.81 7.91
CA TYR A 45 -6.06 -0.53 8.19
C TYR A 45 -6.66 -1.08 9.49
N ALA A 46 -6.63 -0.28 10.55
CA ALA A 46 -7.16 -0.69 11.85
C ALA A 46 -8.65 -1.01 11.79
N GLU A 47 -9.44 -0.16 11.13
CA GLU A 47 -10.88 -0.32 11.01
C GLU A 47 -11.23 -1.58 10.23
N VAL A 48 -10.58 -1.80 9.08
CA VAL A 48 -10.86 -2.95 8.23
C VAL A 48 -10.39 -4.25 8.88
N LEU A 49 -9.20 -4.26 9.47
CA LEU A 49 -8.66 -5.46 10.12
C LEU A 49 -9.43 -5.86 11.39
N ALA A 50 -10.19 -4.94 11.98
CA ALA A 50 -11.03 -5.22 13.13
C ALA A 50 -12.39 -5.83 12.76
N ARG A 51 -12.71 -5.94 11.47
CA ARG A 51 -14.01 -6.47 11.05
C ARG A 51 -14.14 -7.95 11.43
N PRO A 52 -15.28 -8.34 12.07
CA PRO A 52 -15.43 -9.71 12.57
C PRO A 52 -15.30 -10.80 11.52
N LYS A 53 -15.66 -10.49 10.27
CA LYS A 53 -15.60 -11.48 9.18
C LYS A 53 -14.20 -12.01 8.90
N PHE A 54 -13.15 -11.28 9.26
CA PHE A 54 -11.78 -11.73 9.06
C PHE A 54 -11.25 -12.54 10.23
N ALA A 55 -11.85 -12.40 11.41
CA ALA A 55 -11.48 -13.15 12.63
C ALA A 55 -9.99 -13.02 13.01
N PHE A 56 -9.36 -11.89 12.70
CA PHE A 56 -8.00 -11.63 13.15
C PHE A 56 -7.97 -11.35 14.66
N GLY A 57 -6.97 -11.88 15.36
CA GLY A 57 -6.78 -11.60 16.78
C GLY A 57 -6.44 -10.13 17.04
N ARG A 58 -7.06 -9.52 18.04
CA ARG A 58 -6.85 -8.10 18.37
C ARG A 58 -5.39 -7.79 18.69
N ALA A 59 -4.73 -8.68 19.44
CA ALA A 59 -3.34 -8.50 19.82
C ALA A 59 -2.42 -8.58 18.60
N ASP A 60 -2.71 -9.49 17.67
CA ASP A 60 -1.93 -9.65 16.43
C ASP A 60 -2.09 -8.43 15.53
N VAL A 61 -3.30 -7.91 15.38
CA VAL A 61 -3.55 -6.69 14.59
C VAL A 61 -2.82 -5.51 15.19
N ARG A 62 -2.89 -5.35 16.51
CA ARG A 62 -2.19 -4.26 17.20
C ARG A 62 -0.68 -4.34 17.01
N ALA A 63 -0.11 -5.54 17.14
CA ALA A 63 1.32 -5.75 16.93
C ALA A 63 1.73 -5.42 15.49
N LEU A 64 0.91 -5.81 14.52
CA LEU A 64 1.16 -5.50 13.12
C LEU A 64 1.16 -3.98 12.87
N LEU A 65 0.14 -3.29 13.34
CA LEU A 65 0.02 -1.85 13.15
C LEU A 65 1.14 -1.08 13.84
N ASP A 66 1.52 -1.48 15.04
CA ASP A 66 2.65 -0.90 15.75
C ASP A 66 3.95 -1.09 14.98
N TYR A 67 4.15 -2.28 14.43
CA TYR A 67 5.33 -2.56 13.60
C TYR A 67 5.35 -1.68 12.34
N LEU A 68 4.22 -1.60 11.62
CA LEU A 68 4.14 -0.78 10.41
C LEU A 68 4.41 0.69 10.71
N ARG A 69 3.93 1.17 11.85
CA ARG A 69 4.18 2.56 12.28
C ARG A 69 5.66 2.80 12.54
N LEU A 70 6.35 1.87 13.20
CA LEU A 70 7.75 2.02 13.56
C LEU A 70 8.69 1.79 12.37
N ALA A 71 8.44 0.75 11.59
CA ALA A 71 9.33 0.36 10.49
C ALA A 71 9.06 1.15 9.21
N GLY A 72 7.84 1.64 9.03
CA GLY A 72 7.45 2.41 7.87
C GLY A 72 7.87 3.87 7.96
N GLU A 73 7.53 4.61 6.91
CA GLU A 73 7.86 6.03 6.81
C GLU A 73 6.57 6.86 6.83
N PHE A 74 6.47 7.73 7.83
CA PHE A 74 5.37 8.67 7.94
C PHE A 74 5.51 9.80 6.92
N THR A 75 4.39 10.19 6.31
CA THR A 75 4.37 11.33 5.41
C THR A 75 3.20 12.25 5.73
N VAL A 76 3.39 13.55 5.48
CA VAL A 76 2.31 14.52 5.57
C VAL A 76 1.82 14.77 4.14
N SER A 77 0.64 14.26 3.82
CA SER A 77 0.09 14.38 2.48
C SER A 77 -0.68 15.66 2.28
N GLN A 78 -0.88 16.00 1.02
CA GLN A 78 -1.68 17.14 0.59
C GLN A 78 -2.72 16.67 -0.41
N PRO A 79 -3.87 17.36 -0.52
CA PRO A 79 -4.85 17.05 -1.56
C PRO A 79 -4.22 17.13 -2.95
N LEU A 80 -4.61 16.19 -3.83
CA LEU A 80 -4.16 16.21 -5.21
C LEU A 80 -4.92 17.28 -6.00
N ASP A 81 -4.19 18.00 -6.84
CA ASP A 81 -4.79 18.93 -7.80
C ASP A 81 -5.23 18.14 -9.03
N LEU A 82 -6.46 17.64 -9.01
CA LEU A 82 -7.04 16.86 -10.08
C LEU A 82 -7.88 17.75 -10.99
N PRO A 83 -7.66 17.75 -12.32
CA PRO A 83 -8.59 18.39 -13.26
C PRO A 83 -9.99 17.81 -13.11
N ARG A 84 -10.99 18.63 -13.35
CA ARG A 84 -12.40 18.24 -13.23
C ARG A 84 -12.79 17.05 -14.10
N GLN A 85 -12.10 16.87 -15.23
CA GLN A 85 -12.36 15.77 -16.15
C GLN A 85 -11.94 14.41 -15.59
N ILE A 86 -11.05 14.40 -14.60
CA ILE A 86 -10.55 13.17 -14.01
C ILE A 86 -11.45 12.77 -12.87
N LYS A 87 -12.05 11.59 -13.03
CA LYS A 87 -12.86 11.00 -11.99
C LYS A 87 -12.06 9.99 -11.21
N VAL A 88 -12.15 10.07 -9.90
CA VAL A 88 -11.64 9.03 -9.01
C VAL A 88 -12.80 8.08 -8.76
N PRO A 89 -12.71 6.81 -9.19
CA PRO A 89 -13.83 5.87 -9.06
C PRO A 89 -14.33 5.71 -7.62
N ASP A 90 -13.41 5.71 -6.66
CA ASP A 90 -13.73 5.62 -5.24
C ASP A 90 -13.01 6.73 -4.48
N PRO A 91 -13.73 7.70 -3.91
CA PRO A 91 -13.10 8.76 -3.11
C PRO A 91 -12.29 8.24 -1.91
N GLN A 92 -12.58 7.04 -1.40
CA GLN A 92 -11.83 6.46 -0.29
C GLN A 92 -10.42 6.03 -0.71
N ASP A 93 -10.15 5.92 -2.01
CA ASP A 93 -8.82 5.63 -2.54
C ASP A 93 -7.91 6.87 -2.54
N LEU A 94 -8.47 8.07 -2.47
CA LEU A 94 -7.71 9.31 -2.52
C LEU A 94 -6.61 9.42 -1.48
N PRO A 95 -6.82 9.08 -0.20
CA PRO A 95 -5.74 9.14 0.79
C PRO A 95 -4.52 8.33 0.39
N PHE A 96 -4.70 7.15 -0.19
CA PHE A 96 -3.60 6.30 -0.66
C PHE A 96 -2.84 6.97 -1.80
N ALA A 97 -3.56 7.54 -2.76
CA ALA A 97 -2.97 8.25 -3.88
C ALA A 97 -2.20 9.49 -3.41
N GLU A 98 -2.76 10.25 -2.47
CA GLU A 98 -2.13 11.44 -1.93
C GLU A 98 -0.82 11.13 -1.22
N VAL A 99 -0.80 10.08 -0.39
CA VAL A 99 0.44 9.64 0.26
C VAL A 99 1.47 9.21 -0.78
N ALA A 100 1.06 8.45 -1.80
CA ALA A 100 1.97 7.99 -2.83
C ALA A 100 2.61 9.14 -3.60
N VAL A 101 1.82 10.15 -3.97
CA VAL A 101 2.32 11.29 -4.74
C VAL A 101 3.27 12.16 -3.90
N VAL A 102 2.87 12.54 -2.69
CA VAL A 102 3.66 13.42 -1.84
C VAL A 102 4.99 12.76 -1.44
N SER A 103 4.96 11.47 -1.14
CA SER A 103 6.16 10.74 -0.74
C SER A 103 7.02 10.29 -1.91
N ARG A 104 6.54 10.47 -3.14
CA ARG A 104 7.20 9.95 -4.36
C ARG A 104 7.43 8.44 -4.25
N ALA A 105 6.38 7.71 -3.94
CA ALA A 105 6.45 6.26 -3.80
C ALA A 105 6.95 5.59 -5.08
N ASP A 106 7.68 4.51 -4.92
CA ASP A 106 8.08 3.68 -6.07
C ASP A 106 6.89 2.98 -6.71
N ALA A 107 5.88 2.66 -5.92
CA ALA A 107 4.63 2.10 -6.41
C ALA A 107 3.52 2.26 -5.39
N LEU A 108 2.28 2.27 -5.87
CA LEU A 108 1.09 2.02 -5.07
C LEU A 108 0.60 0.61 -5.41
N VAL A 109 0.65 -0.30 -4.44
CA VAL A 109 0.29 -1.71 -4.65
C VAL A 109 -1.16 -1.93 -4.27
N THR A 110 -1.96 -2.38 -5.25
CA THR A 110 -3.41 -2.49 -5.11
C THR A 110 -3.94 -3.67 -5.91
N GLY A 111 -5.06 -4.24 -5.46
CA GLY A 111 -5.80 -5.24 -6.24
C GLY A 111 -6.63 -4.61 -7.37
N ASN A 112 -6.81 -3.28 -7.36
CA ASN A 112 -7.65 -2.56 -8.31
C ASN A 112 -6.87 -1.43 -9.00
N ALA A 113 -5.84 -1.80 -9.77
CA ALA A 113 -4.97 -0.80 -10.42
C ALA A 113 -5.76 0.19 -11.30
N ARG A 114 -6.88 -0.25 -11.89
CA ARG A 114 -7.74 0.61 -12.72
C ARG A 114 -8.34 1.79 -11.95
N HIS A 115 -8.58 1.65 -10.63
CA HIS A 115 -9.10 2.73 -9.80
C HIS A 115 -8.08 3.87 -9.65
N PHE A 116 -6.82 3.62 -9.95
CA PHE A 116 -5.72 4.58 -9.82
C PHE A 116 -5.14 4.96 -11.18
N ALA A 117 -5.92 4.86 -12.26
CA ALA A 117 -5.46 5.17 -13.61
C ALA A 117 -5.01 6.63 -13.78
N PHE A 118 -5.37 7.52 -12.85
CA PHE A 118 -4.94 8.92 -12.85
C PHE A 118 -3.53 9.13 -12.29
N LEU A 119 -2.96 8.15 -11.57
CA LEU A 119 -1.67 8.31 -10.90
C LEU A 119 -0.47 8.54 -11.82
N PRO A 120 -0.39 7.94 -13.03
CA PRO A 120 0.77 8.14 -13.90
C PRO A 120 1.04 9.61 -14.24
N ARG A 121 0.02 10.46 -14.29
CA ARG A 121 0.23 11.89 -14.53
C ARG A 121 1.02 12.58 -13.40
N PHE A 122 1.05 11.98 -12.21
CA PHE A 122 1.85 12.44 -11.08
C PHE A 122 3.18 11.70 -10.94
N GLY A 123 3.52 10.85 -11.91
CA GLY A 123 4.76 10.09 -11.91
C GLY A 123 4.73 8.83 -11.04
N ILE A 124 3.56 8.41 -10.58
CA ILE A 124 3.40 7.23 -9.72
C ILE A 124 2.67 6.13 -10.47
N GLN A 125 3.11 4.89 -10.30
CA GLN A 125 2.51 3.73 -10.92
C GLN A 125 1.73 2.90 -9.90
N ALA A 126 0.46 2.60 -10.22
CA ALA A 126 -0.32 1.62 -9.48
C ALA A 126 -0.05 0.23 -10.06
N MET A 127 0.23 -0.73 -9.20
CA MET A 127 0.61 -2.09 -9.60
C MET A 127 -0.15 -3.12 -8.80
N THR A 128 -0.46 -4.24 -9.42
CA THR A 128 -0.94 -5.41 -8.69
C THR A 128 0.20 -6.01 -7.86
N PRO A 129 -0.11 -6.79 -6.81
CA PRO A 129 0.94 -7.47 -6.05
C PRO A 129 1.86 -8.31 -6.92
N ALA A 130 1.30 -9.06 -7.89
CA ALA A 130 2.11 -9.89 -8.78
C ALA A 130 3.06 -9.05 -9.64
N SER A 131 2.57 -7.96 -10.23
CA SER A 131 3.40 -7.06 -11.04
C SER A 131 4.48 -6.39 -10.20
N PHE A 132 4.15 -5.99 -8.99
CA PHE A 132 5.13 -5.40 -8.08
C PHE A 132 6.25 -6.38 -7.74
N LEU A 133 5.91 -7.63 -7.45
CA LEU A 133 6.92 -8.66 -7.14
C LEU A 133 7.89 -8.88 -8.29
N LEU A 134 7.38 -8.88 -9.54
CA LEU A 134 8.24 -9.02 -10.71
C LEU A 134 9.21 -7.84 -10.81
N ARG A 135 8.72 -6.62 -10.63
CA ARG A 135 9.56 -5.43 -10.66
C ARG A 135 10.60 -5.46 -9.54
N TRP A 136 10.18 -5.84 -8.34
CA TRP A 136 11.10 -5.94 -7.20
C TRP A 136 12.22 -6.95 -7.46
N GLN A 137 11.88 -8.12 -8.04
CA GLN A 137 12.85 -9.13 -8.41
C GLN A 137 13.83 -8.66 -9.47
N GLU A 138 13.34 -7.95 -10.47
CA GLU A 138 14.19 -7.34 -11.51
C GLU A 138 15.16 -6.33 -10.90
N ASP A 139 14.68 -5.46 -10.02
CA ASP A 139 15.52 -4.47 -9.37
C ASP A 139 16.55 -5.13 -8.44
N ALA A 140 16.17 -6.17 -7.73
CA ALA A 140 17.08 -6.94 -6.89
C ALA A 140 18.18 -7.61 -7.72
N SER A 141 17.84 -8.17 -8.89
CA SER A 141 18.79 -8.78 -9.81
C SER A 141 19.82 -7.76 -10.33
N ARG A 142 19.43 -6.49 -10.41
CA ARG A 142 20.29 -5.40 -10.83
C ARG A 142 21.04 -4.74 -9.67
N GLY A 143 20.88 -5.25 -8.44
CA GLY A 143 21.47 -4.67 -7.24
C GLY A 143 20.84 -3.37 -6.78
N ARG A 144 19.56 -3.11 -7.10
CA ARG A 144 18.86 -1.86 -6.79
C ARG A 144 17.76 -2.00 -5.71
N ALA A 145 17.51 -3.22 -5.30
CA ALA A 145 16.45 -3.47 -4.32
C ALA A 145 16.82 -3.00 -2.92
#